data_963f7192c560d22f58a5bc11ae11b180
#
_entry.id   963f7192c560d22f58a5bc11ae11b180
#
_cell.length_a   1.000
_cell.length_b   1.000
_cell.length_c   1.000
_cell.angle_alpha   90.00
_cell.angle_beta   90.00
_cell.angle_gamma   90.00
#
_symmetry.space_group_name_H-M   'P 1'
#
loop_
_entity.id
_entity.type
_entity.pdbx_description
1 polymer ?
#
loop_
_entity_poly.entity_id
_entity_poly.type
_entity_poly.pdbx_seq_one_letter_code
_entity_poly.pdbx_strand_id
1 'polypeptide(L)'
;QYIIGNAHFNKSLTLDVENRLMHYLLGSDAVKTLNNRRTNAQGDYYTQDEFDQIFSDIWLELNRQDPELFPAEEIIRDSALFKASPFHQLSDDQLAAEEAIMGALSDAFADTDKNDVSRLIFVQGAAGTGKTVLLSHLFYRIVTEMNVDGYLDDEDDEDALESDTTRVIGKDDRRKAYILVNHKQQVHVYNQIATKLGLQKGPDEVSLKPTQFINKFSEKTKNGRGIPDKPCGKADIVLVDEAHLLLTQGNQGYSGKNMLHDLLRRAKVVIAVFDPNQILQTSQRWDEEDVRALFPKRFHDGGRNAGQLERFTPLRIWGDQYLLSRVCLRRQFRIAADDATIRWIDNFADGKGIGPIPKDHGEKDERTGKYIRDPFEIRIFDSPVELFKAIKEKAYLKATGVDGCGLSRVVATYDWEYNGSKPNDSSPDGFWDVEMYRDARGAWHMGAVSGTQRGYDASDPDGNPDYFCHPWNYEIKIDRKKGLSPNEVWAESPRTLNEVGSTYSIQGFDLNYVGVIIGPSVTYRNGEIVFDEKGSCNRYAVAKRDGLVSYAQSNLRNELNVLLKRGVHGLFIFAVDPELQAALKKAADGTAANA
;
A
#
# COMPACT_ATOMS: atom_id res chain seq x y z
N GLN A 1 -22.84 26.86 -3.24
CA GLN A 1 -23.70 25.88 -3.91
C GLN A 1 -23.34 25.86 -5.39
N TYR A 2 -23.06 24.67 -5.94
CA TYR A 2 -22.73 24.48 -7.37
C TYR A 2 -23.93 23.80 -8.04
N ILE A 3 -24.24 24.19 -9.26
CA ILE A 3 -25.23 23.54 -10.12
C ILE A 3 -24.49 23.10 -11.38
N ILE A 4 -24.47 21.79 -11.64
CA ILE A 4 -23.79 21.20 -12.77
C ILE A 4 -24.81 20.82 -13.82
N GLY A 5 -24.67 21.31 -15.04
CA GLY A 5 -25.53 20.98 -16.17
C GLY A 5 -24.69 20.61 -17.39
N ASN A 6 -25.12 19.59 -18.13
CA ASN A 6 -24.53 19.18 -19.40
C ASN A 6 -25.63 18.75 -20.37
N ALA A 7 -25.47 19.07 -21.66
CA ALA A 7 -26.48 18.74 -22.69
C ALA A 7 -26.70 17.22 -22.88
N HIS A 8 -25.74 16.39 -22.48
CA HIS A 8 -25.77 14.94 -22.58
C HIS A 8 -26.31 14.25 -21.31
N PHE A 9 -26.68 15.01 -20.27
CA PHE A 9 -27.17 14.42 -19.02
C PHE A 9 -28.45 13.61 -19.24
N ASN A 10 -28.37 12.37 -18.83
CA ASN A 10 -29.48 11.46 -18.61
C ASN A 10 -29.35 10.87 -17.19
N LYS A 11 -30.32 10.08 -16.74
CA LYS A 11 -30.34 9.55 -15.39
C LYS A 11 -29.06 8.75 -15.05
N SER A 12 -28.62 7.84 -15.93
CA SER A 12 -27.45 7.00 -15.71
C SER A 12 -26.15 7.81 -15.67
N LEU A 13 -25.95 8.70 -16.65
CA LEU A 13 -24.78 9.58 -16.68
C LEU A 13 -24.72 10.50 -15.45
N THR A 14 -25.86 11.03 -15.00
CA THR A 14 -25.91 11.90 -13.81
C THR A 14 -25.50 11.13 -12.55
N LEU A 15 -25.95 9.88 -12.40
CA LEU A 15 -25.58 9.03 -11.27
C LEU A 15 -24.09 8.66 -11.28
N ASP A 16 -23.52 8.39 -12.46
CA ASP A 16 -22.07 8.10 -12.58
C ASP A 16 -21.23 9.36 -12.33
N VAL A 17 -21.67 10.54 -12.76
CA VAL A 17 -21.02 11.81 -12.42
C VAL A 17 -21.07 12.05 -10.92
N GLU A 18 -22.20 11.79 -10.27
CA GLU A 18 -22.35 11.89 -8.81
C GLU A 18 -21.39 10.94 -8.08
N ASN A 19 -21.34 9.67 -8.45
CA ASN A 19 -20.41 8.69 -7.88
C ASN A 19 -18.96 9.13 -8.01
N ARG A 20 -18.56 9.60 -9.21
CA ARG A 20 -17.18 10.05 -9.42
C ARG A 20 -16.86 11.34 -8.67
N LEU A 21 -17.82 12.27 -8.55
CA LEU A 21 -17.67 13.46 -7.72
C LEU A 21 -17.44 13.08 -6.25
N MET A 22 -18.21 12.15 -5.70
CA MET A 22 -18.00 11.66 -4.33
C MET A 22 -16.63 11.05 -4.14
N HIS A 23 -16.18 10.23 -5.10
CA HIS A 23 -14.87 9.62 -5.07
C HIS A 23 -13.75 10.66 -5.07
N TYR A 24 -13.83 11.68 -5.92
CA TYR A 24 -12.85 12.76 -6.01
C TYR A 24 -12.88 13.68 -4.78
N LEU A 25 -14.08 14.04 -4.31
CA LEU A 25 -14.25 14.86 -3.10
C LEU A 25 -13.74 14.15 -1.84
N LEU A 26 -13.79 12.83 -1.78
CA LEU A 26 -13.18 12.07 -0.68
C LEU A 26 -11.66 12.33 -0.60
N GLY A 27 -10.99 12.45 -1.75
CA GLY A 27 -9.56 12.77 -1.86
C GLY A 27 -9.21 14.23 -1.57
N SER A 28 -10.18 15.16 -1.53
CA SER A 28 -9.93 16.58 -1.26
C SER A 28 -9.82 16.87 0.24
N ASP A 29 -8.74 17.50 0.68
CA ASP A 29 -8.52 17.86 2.10
C ASP A 29 -9.51 18.92 2.62
N ALA A 30 -10.07 19.74 1.74
CA ALA A 30 -11.07 20.75 2.08
C ALA A 30 -12.44 20.12 2.46
N VAL A 31 -12.71 18.92 2.00
CA VAL A 31 -13.96 18.20 2.30
C VAL A 31 -13.86 17.50 3.65
N LYS A 32 -14.77 17.84 4.57
CA LYS A 32 -14.82 17.27 5.92
C LYS A 32 -15.79 16.11 6.03
N THR A 33 -16.93 16.19 5.35
CA THR A 33 -18.00 15.18 5.37
C THR A 33 -18.65 15.05 4.01
N LEU A 34 -19.05 13.82 3.66
CA LEU A 34 -19.83 13.49 2.48
C LEU A 34 -21.13 12.82 2.93
N ASN A 35 -22.27 13.37 2.57
CA ASN A 35 -23.57 12.92 3.05
C ASN A 35 -24.25 11.87 2.16
N ASN A 36 -23.80 11.70 0.92
CA ASN A 36 -24.35 10.65 0.05
C ASN A 36 -23.64 9.32 0.31
N ARG A 37 -24.40 8.27 0.61
CA ARG A 37 -23.91 6.96 1.07
C ARG A 37 -24.25 5.84 0.09
N ARG A 38 -24.83 6.16 -1.09
CA ARG A 38 -25.23 5.16 -2.08
C ARG A 38 -24.21 5.08 -3.20
N THR A 39 -23.78 3.87 -3.52
CA THR A 39 -23.02 3.57 -4.73
C THR A 39 -24.03 3.15 -5.81
N ASN A 40 -24.19 3.97 -6.83
CA ASN A 40 -25.12 3.73 -7.93
C ASN A 40 -24.37 3.52 -9.25
N ALA A 41 -23.39 2.61 -9.27
CA ALA A 41 -22.72 2.25 -10.52
C ALA A 41 -23.77 1.81 -11.55
N GLN A 42 -23.76 2.46 -12.71
CA GLN A 42 -24.67 2.16 -13.80
C GLN A 42 -24.01 1.12 -14.73
N GLY A 43 -24.84 0.26 -15.33
CA GLY A 43 -24.41 -0.60 -16.42
C GLY A 43 -24.24 0.19 -17.72
N ASP A 44 -24.12 -0.52 -18.85
CA ASP A 44 -23.94 0.08 -20.16
C ASP A 44 -25.10 1.03 -20.53
N TYR A 45 -24.78 2.26 -20.93
CA TYR A 45 -25.74 3.25 -21.37
C TYR A 45 -25.17 4.10 -22.53
N TYR A 46 -26.05 4.75 -23.28
CA TYR A 46 -25.75 5.43 -24.54
C TYR A 46 -24.58 6.45 -24.51
N THR A 47 -24.39 7.19 -23.39
CA THR A 47 -23.37 8.23 -23.26
C THR A 47 -22.15 7.78 -22.42
N GLN A 48 -22.00 6.50 -22.18
CA GLN A 48 -20.91 5.96 -21.34
C GLN A 48 -19.52 6.24 -21.93
N ASP A 49 -19.38 6.17 -23.26
CA ASP A 49 -18.12 6.45 -23.96
C ASP A 49 -17.64 7.90 -23.79
N GLU A 50 -18.56 8.83 -23.49
CA GLU A 50 -18.28 10.25 -23.31
C GLU A 50 -18.06 10.63 -21.84
N PHE A 51 -18.33 9.71 -20.91
CA PHE A 51 -18.35 9.97 -19.48
C PHE A 51 -17.04 10.56 -18.96
N ASP A 52 -15.90 9.97 -19.30
CA ASP A 52 -14.60 10.42 -18.81
C ASP A 52 -14.30 11.86 -19.24
N GLN A 53 -14.60 12.20 -20.51
CA GLN A 53 -14.38 13.55 -21.01
C GLN A 53 -15.34 14.56 -20.34
N ILE A 54 -16.63 14.20 -20.23
CA ILE A 54 -17.64 15.05 -19.59
C ILE A 54 -17.25 15.31 -18.13
N PHE A 55 -16.81 14.27 -17.40
CA PHE A 55 -16.41 14.43 -16.01
C PHE A 55 -15.16 15.32 -15.88
N SER A 56 -14.13 15.10 -16.70
CA SER A 56 -12.92 15.94 -16.68
C SER A 56 -13.21 17.40 -17.00
N ASP A 57 -14.11 17.67 -17.95
CA ASP A 57 -14.54 19.04 -18.27
C ASP A 57 -15.28 19.70 -17.07
N ILE A 58 -16.17 18.95 -16.41
CA ILE A 58 -16.88 19.39 -15.20
C ILE A 58 -15.86 19.69 -14.08
N TRP A 59 -14.93 18.76 -13.83
CA TRP A 59 -13.95 18.91 -12.76
C TRP A 59 -13.01 20.10 -13.02
N LEU A 60 -12.56 20.27 -14.26
CA LEU A 60 -11.72 21.42 -14.65
C LEU A 60 -12.44 22.76 -14.41
N GLU A 61 -13.74 22.84 -14.72
CA GLU A 61 -14.52 24.06 -14.48
C GLU A 61 -14.72 24.32 -12.99
N LEU A 62 -14.97 23.27 -12.18
CA LEU A 62 -15.05 23.37 -10.72
C LEU A 62 -13.70 23.78 -10.12
N ASN A 63 -12.58 23.24 -10.60
CA ASN A 63 -11.23 23.62 -10.18
C ASN A 63 -10.93 25.11 -10.46
N ARG A 64 -11.37 25.64 -11.62
CA ARG A 64 -11.21 27.08 -11.94
C ARG A 64 -11.96 27.98 -10.98
N GLN A 65 -13.12 27.53 -10.48
CA GLN A 65 -13.95 28.32 -9.57
C GLN A 65 -13.45 28.26 -8.12
N ASP A 66 -13.00 27.09 -7.69
CA ASP A 66 -12.54 26.84 -6.30
C ASP A 66 -11.47 25.76 -6.28
N PRO A 67 -10.20 26.10 -6.54
CA PRO A 67 -9.10 25.13 -6.60
C PRO A 67 -8.73 24.51 -5.24
N GLU A 68 -9.18 25.11 -4.13
CA GLU A 68 -8.99 24.54 -2.78
C GLU A 68 -9.95 23.38 -2.54
N LEU A 69 -11.22 23.55 -2.90
CA LEU A 69 -12.24 22.51 -2.77
C LEU A 69 -12.10 21.44 -3.85
N PHE A 70 -11.75 21.84 -5.06
CA PHE A 70 -11.59 20.96 -6.24
C PHE A 70 -10.15 21.04 -6.76
N PRO A 71 -9.17 20.39 -6.11
CA PRO A 71 -7.79 20.33 -6.60
C PRO A 71 -7.68 19.73 -8.01
N ALA A 72 -6.53 19.87 -8.67
CA ALA A 72 -6.30 19.23 -9.96
C ALA A 72 -6.52 17.71 -9.88
N GLU A 73 -7.04 17.10 -10.95
CA GLU A 73 -7.38 15.67 -10.96
C GLU A 73 -6.19 14.79 -10.60
N GLU A 74 -4.99 15.13 -11.06
CA GLU A 74 -3.77 14.39 -10.77
C GLU A 74 -3.46 14.36 -9.28
N ILE A 75 -3.66 15.49 -8.57
CA ILE A 75 -3.45 15.58 -7.11
C ILE A 75 -4.43 14.67 -6.39
N ILE A 76 -5.70 14.70 -6.79
CA ILE A 76 -6.74 13.84 -6.18
C ILE A 76 -6.42 12.37 -6.41
N ARG A 77 -6.17 11.96 -7.65
CA ARG A 77 -5.88 10.56 -8.02
C ARG A 77 -4.64 10.02 -7.33
N ASP A 78 -3.70 10.89 -7.04
CA ASP A 78 -2.47 10.53 -6.35
C ASP A 78 -2.66 10.38 -4.83
N SER A 79 -3.68 10.98 -4.24
CA SER A 79 -3.88 10.98 -2.79
C SER A 79 -4.13 9.57 -2.21
N ALA A 80 -3.61 9.33 -1.00
CA ALA A 80 -3.83 8.06 -0.29
C ALA A 80 -5.31 7.82 0.03
N LEU A 81 -6.08 8.89 0.30
CA LEU A 81 -7.52 8.82 0.53
C LEU A 81 -8.27 8.34 -0.71
N PHE A 82 -7.92 8.86 -1.89
CA PHE A 82 -8.51 8.40 -3.13
C PHE A 82 -8.15 6.93 -3.40
N LYS A 83 -6.88 6.55 -3.29
CA LYS A 83 -6.40 5.18 -3.54
C LYS A 83 -6.99 4.13 -2.59
N ALA A 84 -7.29 4.51 -1.35
CA ALA A 84 -7.95 3.64 -0.37
C ALA A 84 -9.48 3.82 -0.32
N SER A 85 -10.07 4.57 -1.25
CA SER A 85 -11.49 4.86 -1.29
C SER A 85 -12.33 3.58 -1.55
N PRO A 86 -13.49 3.42 -0.89
CA PRO A 86 -14.43 2.35 -1.19
C PRO A 86 -15.28 2.60 -2.45
N PHE A 87 -14.99 3.63 -3.24
CA PHE A 87 -15.74 4.00 -4.44
C PHE A 87 -15.02 3.67 -5.74
N HIS A 88 -13.89 2.97 -5.67
CA HIS A 88 -13.25 2.43 -6.87
C HIS A 88 -14.13 1.38 -7.55
N GLN A 89 -14.09 1.33 -8.87
CA GLN A 89 -14.69 0.23 -9.59
C GLN A 89 -13.88 -1.05 -9.34
N LEU A 90 -14.56 -2.09 -8.86
CA LEU A 90 -13.96 -3.40 -8.66
C LEU A 90 -13.89 -4.17 -9.98
N SER A 91 -12.86 -4.97 -10.15
CA SER A 91 -12.77 -5.94 -11.25
C SER A 91 -13.67 -7.16 -10.98
N ASP A 92 -13.90 -7.97 -12.00
CA ASP A 92 -14.77 -9.17 -11.90
C ASP A 92 -14.33 -10.13 -10.79
N ASP A 93 -13.03 -10.38 -10.65
CA ASP A 93 -12.48 -11.23 -9.57
C ASP A 93 -12.61 -10.57 -8.20
N GLN A 94 -12.50 -9.25 -8.09
CA GLN A 94 -12.74 -8.52 -6.85
C GLN A 94 -14.22 -8.51 -6.47
N LEU A 95 -15.13 -8.28 -7.43
CA LEU A 95 -16.58 -8.36 -7.22
C LEU A 95 -17.01 -9.75 -6.77
N ALA A 96 -16.51 -10.80 -7.44
CA ALA A 96 -16.80 -12.18 -7.07
C ALA A 96 -16.28 -12.49 -5.65
N ALA A 97 -15.08 -11.99 -5.30
CA ALA A 97 -14.51 -12.15 -3.96
C ALA A 97 -15.33 -11.41 -2.91
N GLU A 98 -15.75 -10.17 -3.19
CA GLU A 98 -16.58 -9.37 -2.29
C GLU A 98 -17.91 -10.06 -1.99
N GLU A 99 -18.66 -10.48 -3.01
CA GLU A 99 -19.95 -11.16 -2.86
C GLU A 99 -19.80 -12.48 -2.09
N ALA A 100 -18.76 -13.27 -2.41
CA ALA A 100 -18.50 -14.54 -1.72
C ALA A 100 -18.15 -14.34 -0.23
N ILE A 101 -17.37 -13.30 0.10
CA ILE A 101 -17.02 -12.96 1.48
C ILE A 101 -18.26 -12.43 2.23
N MET A 102 -19.05 -11.55 1.63
CA MET A 102 -20.29 -11.04 2.24
C MET A 102 -21.30 -12.15 2.50
N GLY A 103 -21.46 -13.10 1.56
CA GLY A 103 -22.26 -14.31 1.74
C GLY A 103 -21.76 -15.15 2.92
N ALA A 104 -20.44 -15.39 2.99
CA ALA A 104 -19.83 -16.15 4.09
C ALA A 104 -19.97 -15.47 5.46
N LEU A 105 -19.98 -14.13 5.51
CA LEU A 105 -20.29 -13.37 6.73
C LEU A 105 -21.75 -13.53 7.11
N SER A 106 -22.69 -13.42 6.17
CA SER A 106 -24.11 -13.62 6.43
C SER A 106 -24.39 -15.01 7.00
N ASP A 107 -23.81 -16.05 6.41
CA ASP A 107 -23.90 -17.44 6.89
C ASP A 107 -23.29 -17.59 8.29
N ALA A 108 -22.15 -16.92 8.55
CA ALA A 108 -21.48 -16.98 9.84
C ALA A 108 -22.32 -16.41 10.99
N PHE A 109 -23.16 -15.43 10.70
CA PHE A 109 -23.99 -14.75 11.69
C PHE A 109 -25.46 -15.21 11.70
N ALA A 110 -25.91 -15.99 10.72
CA ALA A 110 -27.20 -16.65 10.72
C ALA A 110 -27.21 -17.94 11.57
N ASP A 111 -26.05 -18.60 11.70
CA ASP A 111 -25.89 -19.87 12.41
C ASP A 111 -25.72 -19.62 13.93
N THR A 112 -26.86 -19.41 14.63
CA THR A 112 -26.90 -19.11 16.07
C THR A 112 -26.55 -20.31 16.96
N ASP A 113 -26.45 -21.52 16.42
CA ASP A 113 -26.47 -22.74 17.21
C ASP A 113 -25.16 -23.55 17.26
N LYS A 114 -24.12 -23.21 16.52
CA LYS A 114 -22.94 -24.09 16.44
C LYS A 114 -21.60 -23.39 16.45
N ASN A 115 -20.92 -23.57 17.56
CA ASN A 115 -19.48 -23.44 17.76
C ASN A 115 -18.94 -22.01 17.65
N ASP A 116 -18.58 -21.48 18.79
CA ASP A 116 -17.74 -20.28 18.99
C ASP A 116 -16.33 -20.41 18.34
N VAL A 117 -16.26 -21.13 17.21
CA VAL A 117 -15.05 -21.32 16.40
C VAL A 117 -14.88 -20.14 15.48
N SER A 118 -13.81 -19.38 15.71
CA SER A 118 -13.49 -18.22 14.89
C SER A 118 -13.13 -18.64 13.45
N ARG A 119 -13.51 -17.79 12.49
CA ARG A 119 -13.27 -17.99 11.06
C ARG A 119 -12.15 -17.08 10.57
N LEU A 120 -11.27 -17.63 9.75
CA LEU A 120 -10.19 -16.91 9.07
C LEU A 120 -10.41 -16.98 7.57
N ILE A 121 -10.48 -15.81 6.93
CA ILE A 121 -10.52 -15.68 5.48
C ILE A 121 -9.24 -14.98 5.03
N PHE A 122 -8.38 -15.66 4.27
CA PHE A 122 -7.26 -15.01 3.62
C PHE A 122 -7.63 -14.47 2.25
N VAL A 123 -7.34 -13.18 2.02
CA VAL A 123 -7.35 -12.56 0.70
C VAL A 123 -5.90 -12.48 0.22
N GLN A 124 -5.52 -13.38 -0.68
CA GLN A 124 -4.18 -13.43 -1.25
C GLN A 124 -4.12 -12.72 -2.60
N GLY A 125 -2.97 -12.14 -2.90
CA GLY A 125 -2.67 -11.55 -4.20
C GLY A 125 -1.29 -10.90 -4.19
N ALA A 126 -0.66 -10.82 -5.34
CA ALA A 126 0.59 -10.09 -5.52
C ALA A 126 0.43 -8.59 -5.24
N ALA A 127 1.55 -7.86 -5.17
CA ALA A 127 1.50 -6.40 -5.09
C ALA A 127 0.69 -5.83 -6.28
N GLY A 128 -0.19 -4.85 -6.00
CA GLY A 128 -0.99 -4.19 -7.05
C GLY A 128 -2.25 -4.92 -7.50
N THR A 129 -2.67 -6.02 -6.86
CA THR A 129 -3.94 -6.70 -7.20
C THR A 129 -5.18 -6.05 -6.58
N GLY A 130 -5.06 -4.86 -5.99
CA GLY A 130 -6.19 -4.11 -5.43
C GLY A 130 -6.76 -4.69 -4.13
N LYS A 131 -5.94 -5.43 -3.35
CA LYS A 131 -6.33 -6.01 -2.06
C LYS A 131 -6.88 -4.98 -1.08
N THR A 132 -6.20 -3.84 -0.95
CA THR A 132 -6.61 -2.71 -0.09
C THR A 132 -7.94 -2.11 -0.55
N VAL A 133 -8.14 -1.99 -1.87
CA VAL A 133 -9.41 -1.51 -2.46
C VAL A 133 -10.56 -2.46 -2.09
N LEU A 134 -10.38 -3.77 -2.33
CA LEU A 134 -11.38 -4.77 -1.93
C LEU A 134 -11.68 -4.71 -0.42
N LEU A 135 -10.64 -4.53 0.42
CA LEU A 135 -10.85 -4.44 1.86
C LEU A 135 -11.65 -3.19 2.26
N SER A 136 -11.41 -2.06 1.61
CA SER A 136 -12.16 -0.81 1.83
C SER A 136 -13.62 -0.95 1.41
N HIS A 137 -13.90 -1.60 0.28
CA HIS A 137 -15.26 -1.93 -0.16
C HIS A 137 -15.96 -2.85 0.85
N LEU A 138 -15.31 -3.96 1.24
CA LEU A 138 -15.85 -4.87 2.25
C LEU A 138 -16.16 -4.14 3.57
N PHE A 139 -15.24 -3.28 4.02
CA PHE A 139 -15.47 -2.52 5.25
C PHE A 139 -16.70 -1.60 5.13
N TYR A 140 -16.79 -0.85 4.01
CA TYR A 140 -17.93 0.02 3.74
C TYR A 140 -19.26 -0.76 3.71
N ARG A 141 -19.32 -1.87 2.97
CA ARG A 141 -20.51 -2.73 2.89
C ARG A 141 -20.88 -3.37 4.23
N ILE A 142 -19.90 -3.86 4.98
CA ILE A 142 -20.12 -4.43 6.32
C ILE A 142 -20.78 -3.39 7.23
N VAL A 143 -20.26 -2.15 7.22
CA VAL A 143 -20.78 -1.08 8.07
C VAL A 143 -22.18 -0.67 7.64
N THR A 144 -22.45 -0.53 6.35
CA THR A 144 -23.73 -0.03 5.83
C THR A 144 -24.82 -1.09 5.74
N GLU A 145 -24.47 -2.37 5.50
CA GLU A 145 -25.45 -3.44 5.25
C GLU A 145 -25.65 -4.39 6.45
N MET A 146 -24.68 -4.48 7.38
CA MET A 146 -24.69 -5.50 8.44
C MET A 146 -25.01 -4.97 9.85
N ASN A 147 -25.54 -3.77 9.98
CA ASN A 147 -25.93 -3.16 11.27
C ASN A 147 -24.79 -3.19 12.32
N VAL A 148 -23.73 -2.44 12.06
CA VAL A 148 -22.55 -2.37 12.93
C VAL A 148 -22.75 -1.30 14.01
N ASP A 149 -22.34 -1.59 15.25
CA ASP A 149 -22.43 -0.67 16.39
C ASP A 149 -21.61 0.60 16.15
N GLY A 150 -22.19 1.76 16.48
CA GLY A 150 -21.56 3.07 16.26
C GLY A 150 -21.73 3.64 14.86
N TYR A 151 -22.43 2.96 13.97
CA TYR A 151 -22.71 3.37 12.59
C TYR A 151 -24.22 3.47 12.37
N LEU A 152 -24.66 4.58 11.71
CA LEU A 152 -26.01 4.79 11.18
C LEU A 152 -27.17 4.73 12.22
N ASP A 153 -27.41 5.81 12.93
CA ASP A 153 -28.71 6.20 13.46
C ASP A 153 -28.99 7.63 12.96
N ASP A 154 -29.32 7.80 11.69
CA ASP A 154 -29.99 9.02 11.23
C ASP A 154 -31.48 8.71 11.22
N GLU A 155 -32.18 9.16 12.27
CA GLU A 155 -33.65 9.17 12.35
C GLU A 155 -34.30 10.14 11.33
N ASP A 156 -33.44 10.82 10.48
CA ASP A 156 -33.88 11.89 9.58
C ASP A 156 -34.01 11.47 8.10
N ASP A 157 -33.87 10.20 7.73
CA ASP A 157 -34.06 9.75 6.35
C ASP A 157 -35.56 9.40 6.11
N GLU A 158 -36.39 10.43 5.86
CA GLU A 158 -37.79 10.26 5.46
C GLU A 158 -37.94 9.52 4.10
N ASP A 159 -36.85 9.29 3.33
CA ASP A 159 -36.87 8.57 2.06
C ASP A 159 -36.60 7.06 2.18
N ALA A 160 -36.44 6.51 3.38
CA ALA A 160 -36.27 5.07 3.61
C ALA A 160 -37.56 4.24 3.50
N LEU A 161 -38.63 4.77 2.93
CA LEU A 161 -40.01 4.27 3.01
C LEU A 161 -40.39 3.22 1.95
N GLU A 162 -39.47 2.54 1.26
CA GLU A 162 -39.82 1.44 0.35
C GLU A 162 -38.90 0.22 0.38
N SER A 163 -38.46 -0.24 1.55
CA SER A 163 -38.03 -1.64 1.68
C SER A 163 -38.69 -2.26 2.93
N ASP A 164 -39.70 -3.06 2.64
CA ASP A 164 -40.56 -3.77 3.59
C ASP A 164 -39.80 -4.86 4.35
N THR A 165 -38.98 -4.49 5.33
CA THR A 165 -38.52 -5.35 6.43
C THR A 165 -37.90 -4.50 7.56
N THR A 166 -38.67 -3.61 8.17
CA THR A 166 -38.33 -3.01 9.47
C THR A 166 -38.48 -4.06 10.58
N ARG A 167 -37.46 -4.91 10.76
CA ARG A 167 -37.22 -5.52 12.07
C ARG A 167 -36.70 -4.40 12.98
N VAL A 168 -37.47 -4.07 14.00
CA VAL A 168 -36.96 -3.30 15.15
C VAL A 168 -35.90 -4.15 15.82
N ILE A 169 -34.62 -3.91 15.44
CA ILE A 169 -33.47 -4.60 16.01
C ILE A 169 -33.14 -3.87 17.32
N GLY A 170 -33.19 -4.59 18.43
CA GLY A 170 -32.84 -4.06 19.74
C GLY A 170 -31.41 -3.56 19.79
N LYS A 171 -31.09 -2.60 20.67
CA LYS A 171 -29.74 -2.04 20.86
C LYS A 171 -28.65 -3.11 21.14
N ASP A 172 -29.02 -4.32 21.55
CA ASP A 172 -28.10 -5.43 21.89
C ASP A 172 -27.63 -6.25 20.66
N ASP A 173 -28.20 -6.02 19.46
CA ASP A 173 -27.88 -6.81 18.26
C ASP A 173 -26.88 -6.15 17.29
N ARG A 174 -26.24 -5.06 17.70
CA ARG A 174 -25.27 -4.35 16.86
C ARG A 174 -23.91 -5.03 16.85
N ARG A 175 -23.34 -5.23 15.65
CA ARG A 175 -22.04 -5.89 15.46
C ARG A 175 -20.88 -4.92 15.67
N LYS A 176 -19.74 -5.45 16.12
CA LYS A 176 -18.49 -4.70 16.28
C LYS A 176 -17.52 -5.05 15.16
N ALA A 177 -17.26 -4.11 14.26
CA ALA A 177 -16.31 -4.26 13.15
C ALA A 177 -15.14 -3.31 13.29
N TYR A 178 -13.93 -3.79 12.96
CA TYR A 178 -12.69 -3.02 13.00
C TYR A 178 -11.84 -3.30 11.76
N ILE A 179 -11.11 -2.27 11.31
CA ILE A 179 -10.05 -2.43 10.33
C ILE A 179 -8.69 -2.23 10.99
N LEU A 180 -7.79 -3.18 10.82
CA LEU A 180 -6.48 -3.17 11.47
C LEU A 180 -5.37 -3.11 10.43
N VAL A 181 -4.37 -2.26 10.70
CA VAL A 181 -3.14 -2.21 9.89
C VAL A 181 -1.94 -1.86 10.76
N ASN A 182 -0.83 -2.55 10.56
CA ASN A 182 0.37 -2.32 11.36
C ASN A 182 1.24 -1.18 10.80
N HIS A 183 0.62 -0.16 10.22
CA HIS A 183 1.27 1.02 9.67
C HIS A 183 0.52 2.30 10.11
N LYS A 184 1.23 3.24 10.78
CA LYS A 184 0.61 4.41 11.40
C LYS A 184 -0.13 5.32 10.40
N GLN A 185 0.47 5.57 9.25
CA GLN A 185 -0.11 6.45 8.23
C GLN A 185 -1.38 5.85 7.63
N GLN A 186 -1.40 4.55 7.35
CA GLN A 186 -2.61 3.87 6.84
C GLN A 186 -3.74 3.84 7.87
N VAL A 187 -3.46 3.66 9.18
CA VAL A 187 -4.48 3.81 10.23
C VAL A 187 -5.12 5.19 10.15
N HIS A 188 -4.31 6.23 9.93
CA HIS A 188 -4.83 7.59 9.79
C HIS A 188 -5.71 7.75 8.54
N VAL A 189 -5.30 7.22 7.40
CA VAL A 189 -6.07 7.24 6.14
C VAL A 189 -7.45 6.59 6.33
N TYR A 190 -7.51 5.39 6.92
CA TYR A 190 -8.78 4.72 7.16
C TYR A 190 -9.69 5.47 8.14
N ASN A 191 -9.15 6.05 9.20
CA ASN A 191 -9.92 6.87 10.13
C ASN A 191 -10.43 8.17 9.47
N GLN A 192 -9.65 8.79 8.58
CA GLN A 192 -10.11 9.94 7.78
C GLN A 192 -11.26 9.55 6.83
N ILE A 193 -11.14 8.43 6.12
CA ILE A 193 -12.22 7.91 5.26
C ILE A 193 -13.48 7.68 6.09
N ALA A 194 -13.37 6.99 7.22
CA ALA A 194 -14.50 6.72 8.11
C ALA A 194 -15.16 8.01 8.61
N THR A 195 -14.37 9.01 8.98
CA THR A 195 -14.87 10.33 9.43
C THR A 195 -15.60 11.06 8.29
N LYS A 196 -14.97 11.14 7.10
CA LYS A 196 -15.55 11.85 5.95
C LYS A 196 -16.86 11.22 5.47
N LEU A 197 -16.96 9.89 5.53
CA LEU A 197 -18.18 9.16 5.15
C LEU A 197 -19.21 9.04 6.28
N GLY A 198 -18.95 9.66 7.44
CA GLY A 198 -19.86 9.56 8.59
C GLY A 198 -20.00 8.11 9.13
N LEU A 199 -19.03 7.24 8.84
CA LEU A 199 -19.03 5.84 9.28
C LEU A 199 -18.59 5.68 10.74
N GLN A 200 -18.17 6.75 11.41
CA GLN A 200 -17.72 6.75 12.79
C GLN A 200 -18.59 7.68 13.63
N LYS A 201 -19.26 7.13 14.65
CA LYS A 201 -19.96 7.93 15.66
C LYS A 201 -19.18 7.88 16.98
N GLY A 202 -18.75 9.04 17.47
CA GLY A 202 -18.06 9.17 18.75
C GLY A 202 -16.52 9.09 18.67
N PRO A 203 -15.85 9.02 19.82
CA PRO A 203 -14.40 9.06 19.92
C PRO A 203 -13.69 7.73 19.59
N ASP A 204 -14.43 6.65 19.39
CA ASP A 204 -13.87 5.32 19.12
C ASP A 204 -13.37 5.23 17.68
N GLU A 205 -12.05 5.06 17.53
CA GLU A 205 -11.42 4.84 16.24
C GLU A 205 -11.84 3.49 15.64
N VAL A 206 -12.15 3.50 14.36
CA VAL A 206 -12.56 2.32 13.57
C VAL A 206 -11.35 1.56 13.10
N SER A 207 -10.28 2.31 12.77
CA SER A 207 -9.01 1.75 12.36
C SER A 207 -8.01 1.82 13.52
N LEU A 208 -7.39 0.68 13.82
CA LEU A 208 -6.44 0.51 14.92
C LEU A 208 -5.19 -0.24 14.45
N LYS A 209 -4.10 -0.08 15.19
CA LYS A 209 -3.00 -1.04 15.10
C LYS A 209 -3.40 -2.38 15.72
N PRO A 210 -2.89 -3.52 15.23
CA PRO A 210 -3.15 -4.83 15.83
C PRO A 210 -2.88 -4.88 17.34
N THR A 211 -1.79 -4.23 17.79
CA THR A 211 -1.46 -4.14 19.23
C THR A 211 -2.50 -3.37 20.05
N GLN A 212 -3.07 -2.30 19.49
CA GLN A 212 -4.12 -1.53 20.17
C GLN A 212 -5.39 -2.36 20.29
N PHE A 213 -5.79 -3.06 19.21
CA PHE A 213 -6.93 -3.96 19.21
C PHE A 213 -6.75 -5.11 20.21
N ILE A 214 -5.61 -5.80 20.19
CA ILE A 214 -5.29 -6.87 21.16
C ILE A 214 -5.37 -6.33 22.59
N ASN A 215 -4.81 -5.14 22.84
CA ASN A 215 -4.93 -4.49 24.13
C ASN A 215 -6.38 -4.17 24.51
N LYS A 216 -7.20 -3.68 23.57
CA LYS A 216 -8.63 -3.34 23.82
C LYS A 216 -9.43 -4.56 24.29
N PHE A 217 -9.20 -5.71 23.66
CA PHE A 217 -9.89 -6.98 23.92
C PHE A 217 -9.05 -7.97 24.78
N SER A 218 -8.35 -7.46 25.80
CA SER A 218 -7.58 -8.25 26.77
C SER A 218 -7.88 -7.81 28.19
N GLU A 219 -7.77 -8.74 29.13
CA GLU A 219 -7.66 -8.39 30.56
C GLU A 219 -6.50 -7.40 30.76
N LYS A 220 -6.65 -6.48 31.70
CA LYS A 220 -5.67 -5.44 31.96
C LYS A 220 -4.73 -5.79 33.10
N THR A 221 -3.47 -5.47 32.94
CA THR A 221 -2.51 -5.40 34.05
C THR A 221 -2.86 -4.24 34.98
N LYS A 222 -2.26 -4.20 36.17
CA LYS A 222 -2.40 -3.07 37.11
C LYS A 222 -2.05 -1.71 36.48
N ASN A 223 -1.20 -1.69 35.45
CA ASN A 223 -0.78 -0.49 34.71
C ASN A 223 -1.63 -0.23 33.46
N GLY A 224 -2.78 -0.89 33.30
CA GLY A 224 -3.70 -0.69 32.19
C GLY A 224 -3.27 -1.32 30.85
N ARG A 225 -2.14 -2.05 30.79
CA ARG A 225 -1.70 -2.76 29.60
C ARG A 225 -2.47 -4.07 29.42
N GLY A 226 -2.88 -4.41 28.22
CA GLY A 226 -3.53 -5.69 27.92
C GLY A 226 -2.55 -6.86 28.06
N ILE A 227 -3.09 -8.00 28.48
CA ILE A 227 -2.36 -9.28 28.60
C ILE A 227 -2.71 -10.13 27.39
N PRO A 228 -1.81 -10.34 26.39
CA PRO A 228 -2.14 -11.04 25.14
C PRO A 228 -2.69 -12.44 25.34
N ASP A 229 -2.18 -13.20 26.31
CA ASP A 229 -2.65 -14.57 26.60
C ASP A 229 -4.03 -14.63 27.28
N LYS A 230 -4.59 -13.48 27.65
CA LYS A 230 -5.90 -13.37 28.33
C LYS A 230 -6.89 -12.52 27.51
N PRO A 231 -7.54 -13.11 26.50
CA PRO A 231 -8.59 -12.42 25.76
C PRO A 231 -9.79 -12.11 26.67
N CYS A 232 -10.40 -10.93 26.46
CA CYS A 232 -11.58 -10.48 27.18
C CYS A 232 -12.58 -9.87 26.19
N GLY A 233 -13.62 -10.63 25.88
CA GLY A 233 -14.59 -10.29 24.85
C GLY A 233 -14.12 -10.59 23.43
N LYS A 234 -15.02 -10.50 22.46
CA LYS A 234 -14.76 -10.66 21.03
C LYS A 234 -15.42 -9.54 20.24
N ALA A 235 -14.72 -9.06 19.21
CA ALA A 235 -15.35 -8.33 18.12
C ALA A 235 -16.04 -9.31 17.18
N ASP A 236 -17.00 -8.83 16.39
CA ASP A 236 -17.67 -9.69 15.42
C ASP A 236 -16.83 -9.85 14.16
N ILE A 237 -16.33 -8.74 13.59
CA ILE A 237 -15.59 -8.74 12.35
C ILE A 237 -14.31 -7.91 12.51
N VAL A 238 -13.20 -8.49 12.06
CA VAL A 238 -11.91 -7.81 12.00
C VAL A 238 -11.33 -7.96 10.61
N LEU A 239 -11.13 -6.84 9.93
CA LEU A 239 -10.41 -6.77 8.67
C LEU A 239 -8.96 -6.39 8.96
N VAL A 240 -8.01 -7.11 8.38
CA VAL A 240 -6.58 -6.85 8.59
C VAL A 240 -5.95 -6.53 7.24
N ASP A 241 -5.61 -5.26 7.04
CA ASP A 241 -4.82 -4.86 5.87
C ASP A 241 -3.34 -5.12 6.13
N GLU A 242 -2.61 -5.45 5.08
CA GLU A 242 -1.18 -5.77 5.14
C GLU A 242 -0.86 -6.81 6.24
N ALA A 243 -1.61 -7.92 6.29
CA ALA A 243 -1.46 -8.94 7.34
C ALA A 243 -0.05 -9.57 7.39
N HIS A 244 0.76 -9.42 6.34
CA HIS A 244 2.16 -9.80 6.34
C HIS A 244 3.04 -8.94 7.26
N LEU A 245 2.52 -7.82 7.78
CA LEU A 245 3.18 -7.01 8.81
C LEU A 245 2.87 -7.48 10.24
N LEU A 246 2.01 -8.48 10.41
CA LEU A 246 1.71 -9.05 11.73
C LEU A 246 2.94 -9.77 12.28
N LEU A 247 3.21 -9.56 13.56
CA LEU A 247 4.34 -10.19 14.23
C LEU A 247 4.01 -11.64 14.59
N THR A 248 4.96 -12.53 14.32
CA THR A 248 4.92 -13.95 14.65
C THR A 248 5.78 -14.31 15.84
N GLN A 249 6.35 -13.30 16.49
CA GLN A 249 7.11 -13.41 17.75
C GLN A 249 6.99 -12.10 18.55
N GLY A 250 7.24 -12.14 19.83
CA GLY A 250 7.25 -10.97 20.70
C GLY A 250 8.36 -9.97 20.36
N ASN A 251 8.10 -8.69 20.61
CA ASN A 251 9.08 -7.60 20.54
C ASN A 251 8.79 -6.54 21.62
N GLN A 252 9.52 -5.42 21.62
CA GLN A 252 9.34 -4.34 22.62
C GLN A 252 7.90 -3.77 22.65
N GLY A 253 7.19 -3.78 21.52
CA GLY A 253 5.83 -3.24 21.39
C GLY A 253 4.72 -4.28 21.56
N TYR A 254 5.06 -5.57 21.48
CA TYR A 254 4.11 -6.68 21.52
C TYR A 254 4.68 -7.84 22.33
N SER A 255 4.00 -8.23 23.39
CA SER A 255 4.46 -9.28 24.31
C SER A 255 3.85 -10.66 24.05
N GLY A 256 2.96 -10.79 23.04
CA GLY A 256 2.39 -12.08 22.61
C GLY A 256 3.35 -12.89 21.74
N LYS A 257 2.91 -14.08 21.32
CA LYS A 257 3.70 -15.01 20.50
C LYS A 257 3.39 -14.92 19.02
N ASN A 258 2.13 -14.66 18.67
CA ASN A 258 1.67 -14.56 17.28
C ASN A 258 0.44 -13.64 17.22
N MET A 259 0.54 -12.52 16.49
CA MET A 259 -0.53 -11.53 16.42
C MET A 259 -1.79 -12.08 15.74
N LEU A 260 -1.65 -12.90 14.68
CA LEU A 260 -2.82 -13.47 14.01
C LEU A 260 -3.58 -14.40 14.95
N HIS A 261 -2.87 -15.22 15.73
CA HIS A 261 -3.49 -16.04 16.77
C HIS A 261 -4.25 -15.19 17.79
N ASP A 262 -3.59 -14.12 18.28
CA ASP A 262 -4.21 -13.20 19.24
C ASP A 262 -5.45 -12.49 18.68
N LEU A 263 -5.48 -12.17 17.37
CA LEU A 263 -6.65 -11.62 16.70
C LEU A 263 -7.79 -12.64 16.59
N LEU A 264 -7.48 -13.88 16.19
CA LEU A 264 -8.47 -14.96 16.07
C LEU A 264 -9.15 -15.32 17.40
N ARG A 265 -8.44 -15.17 18.51
CA ARG A 265 -9.03 -15.35 19.85
C ARG A 265 -9.94 -14.19 20.30
N ARG A 266 -9.92 -13.06 19.58
CA ARG A 266 -10.64 -11.81 19.90
C ARG A 266 -11.65 -11.37 18.83
N ALA A 267 -11.86 -12.18 17.82
CA ALA A 267 -12.82 -11.90 16.76
C ALA A 267 -13.55 -13.18 16.35
N LYS A 268 -14.83 -13.06 15.95
CA LYS A 268 -15.60 -14.19 15.39
C LYS A 268 -15.14 -14.48 13.96
N VAL A 269 -14.93 -13.41 13.16
CA VAL A 269 -14.39 -13.51 11.81
C VAL A 269 -13.22 -12.57 11.63
N VAL A 270 -12.11 -13.09 11.09
CA VAL A 270 -10.94 -12.31 10.68
C VAL A 270 -10.77 -12.45 9.16
N ILE A 271 -10.77 -11.32 8.45
CA ILE A 271 -10.47 -11.24 7.01
C ILE A 271 -9.09 -10.60 6.89
N ALA A 272 -8.11 -11.37 6.40
CA ALA A 272 -6.70 -10.96 6.38
C ALA A 272 -6.17 -10.85 4.94
N VAL A 273 -5.78 -9.64 4.55
CA VAL A 273 -5.10 -9.39 3.27
C VAL A 273 -3.62 -9.72 3.39
N PHE A 274 -3.13 -10.65 2.59
CA PHE A 274 -1.80 -11.20 2.74
C PHE A 274 -1.02 -11.30 1.42
N ASP A 275 0.25 -10.86 1.48
CA ASP A 275 1.22 -11.03 0.40
C ASP A 275 2.57 -11.51 0.98
N PRO A 276 2.97 -12.77 0.76
CA PRO A 276 4.21 -13.31 1.32
C PRO A 276 5.47 -12.62 0.78
N ASN A 277 5.40 -11.98 -0.39
CA ASN A 277 6.52 -11.29 -1.03
C ASN A 277 6.75 -9.88 -0.48
N GLN A 278 5.97 -9.46 0.51
CA GLN A 278 6.12 -8.17 1.19
C GLN A 278 6.54 -8.31 2.67
N ILE A 279 6.92 -9.50 3.12
CA ILE A 279 7.49 -9.72 4.46
C ILE A 279 8.95 -9.23 4.45
N LEU A 280 9.24 -8.22 5.26
CA LEU A 280 10.55 -7.54 5.29
C LEU A 280 11.39 -7.86 6.53
N GLN A 281 10.79 -8.45 7.56
CA GLN A 281 11.44 -8.66 8.85
C GLN A 281 11.31 -10.10 9.31
N THR A 282 12.34 -10.60 9.98
CA THR A 282 12.34 -11.95 10.58
C THR A 282 11.21 -12.13 11.58
N SER A 283 10.85 -11.10 12.33
CA SER A 283 9.73 -11.13 13.30
C SER A 283 8.33 -11.26 12.65
N GLN A 284 8.22 -11.09 11.34
CA GLN A 284 6.98 -11.24 10.55
C GLN A 284 6.93 -12.59 9.81
N ARG A 285 8.05 -13.34 9.76
CA ARG A 285 8.13 -14.65 9.10
C ARG A 285 7.39 -15.69 9.90
N TRP A 286 6.68 -16.55 9.23
CA TRP A 286 5.98 -17.68 9.80
C TRP A 286 6.87 -18.92 9.73
N ASP A 287 6.71 -19.81 10.68
CA ASP A 287 7.41 -21.09 10.69
C ASP A 287 6.90 -21.96 9.55
N GLU A 288 7.73 -22.88 9.07
CA GLU A 288 7.36 -23.74 7.94
C GLU A 288 6.11 -24.59 8.20
N GLU A 289 5.87 -24.97 9.45
CA GLU A 289 4.68 -25.72 9.85
C GLU A 289 3.43 -24.85 9.73
N ASP A 290 3.49 -23.61 10.21
CA ASP A 290 2.42 -22.62 10.08
C ASP A 290 2.13 -22.33 8.60
N VAL A 291 3.19 -22.11 7.80
CA VAL A 291 3.04 -21.88 6.35
C VAL A 291 2.36 -23.08 5.67
N ARG A 292 2.74 -24.30 6.00
CA ARG A 292 2.12 -25.51 5.44
C ARG A 292 0.66 -25.66 5.85
N ALA A 293 0.31 -25.28 7.08
CA ALA A 293 -1.06 -25.34 7.59
C ALA A 293 -1.95 -24.25 6.97
N LEU A 294 -1.44 -23.02 6.89
CA LEU A 294 -2.18 -21.86 6.41
C LEU A 294 -2.21 -21.77 4.87
N PHE A 295 -1.15 -22.19 4.18
CA PHE A 295 -0.98 -22.10 2.72
C PHE A 295 -0.52 -23.44 2.13
N PRO A 296 -1.37 -24.47 2.07
CA PRO A 296 -1.03 -25.74 1.45
C PRO A 296 -0.72 -25.58 -0.04
N LYS A 297 0.20 -26.37 -0.59
CA LYS A 297 0.73 -26.26 -1.97
C LYS A 297 -0.31 -26.11 -3.09
N ARG A 298 -1.53 -26.62 -2.88
CA ARG A 298 -2.65 -26.46 -3.83
C ARG A 298 -3.00 -25.00 -4.14
N PHE A 299 -2.57 -24.08 -3.30
CA PHE A 299 -2.84 -22.66 -3.43
C PHE A 299 -1.92 -21.94 -4.43
N HIS A 300 -0.74 -22.50 -4.68
CA HIS A 300 0.24 -21.95 -5.63
C HIS A 300 -0.06 -22.31 -7.09
N ASP A 301 -0.90 -23.35 -7.30
CA ASP A 301 -1.30 -23.75 -8.65
C ASP A 301 -2.35 -22.78 -9.19
N GLY A 302 -1.90 -21.59 -9.56
CA GLY A 302 -2.55 -20.52 -10.34
C GLY A 302 -3.76 -20.89 -11.20
N GLY A 303 -4.49 -21.97 -10.85
CA GLY A 303 -5.61 -22.53 -11.55
C GLY A 303 -6.90 -21.72 -11.40
N ARG A 304 -7.62 -21.61 -12.35
CA ARG A 304 -9.02 -21.36 -12.77
C ARG A 304 -10.02 -20.61 -11.86
N ASN A 305 -9.70 -20.23 -10.57
CA ASN A 305 -10.68 -19.77 -9.57
C ASN A 305 -10.31 -18.42 -8.93
N ALA A 306 -9.84 -17.44 -9.72
CA ALA A 306 -9.66 -16.07 -9.21
C ALA A 306 -11.00 -15.51 -8.71
N GLY A 307 -10.99 -14.82 -7.58
CA GLY A 307 -12.19 -14.25 -6.97
C GLY A 307 -13.12 -15.24 -6.27
N GLN A 308 -12.89 -16.57 -6.39
CA GLN A 308 -13.73 -17.55 -5.73
C GLN A 308 -13.24 -17.83 -4.30
N LEU A 309 -14.17 -17.80 -3.34
CA LEU A 309 -13.90 -18.18 -1.97
C LEU A 309 -13.87 -19.73 -1.85
N GLU A 310 -12.81 -20.28 -1.29
CA GLU A 310 -12.74 -21.70 -0.98
C GLU A 310 -13.78 -22.08 0.09
N ARG A 311 -14.18 -23.37 0.09
CA ARG A 311 -15.01 -23.89 1.17
C ARG A 311 -14.23 -23.84 2.49
N PHE A 312 -14.86 -23.43 3.58
CA PHE A 312 -14.26 -23.46 4.91
C PHE A 312 -13.81 -24.88 5.28
N THR A 313 -12.57 -24.98 5.76
CA THR A 313 -11.95 -26.22 6.23
C THR A 313 -11.51 -26.06 7.68
N PRO A 314 -11.65 -27.10 8.53
CA PRO A 314 -11.11 -27.06 9.88
C PRO A 314 -9.60 -26.91 9.87
N LEU A 315 -9.10 -25.96 10.67
CA LEU A 315 -7.68 -25.68 10.89
C LEU A 315 -7.36 -25.84 12.37
N ARG A 316 -6.42 -26.73 12.69
CA ARG A 316 -5.85 -26.86 14.04
C ARG A 316 -4.45 -26.28 14.02
N ILE A 317 -4.25 -25.18 14.72
CA ILE A 317 -2.97 -24.47 14.75
C ILE A 317 -2.85 -23.72 16.08
N TRP A 318 -1.64 -23.57 16.60
CA TRP A 318 -1.32 -22.86 17.86
C TRP A 318 -2.07 -23.36 19.10
N GLY A 319 -2.54 -24.61 19.07
CA GLY A 319 -3.30 -25.21 20.16
C GLY A 319 -4.82 -24.99 20.11
N ASP A 320 -5.32 -24.18 19.18
CA ASP A 320 -6.73 -23.87 19.00
C ASP A 320 -7.28 -24.41 17.67
N GLN A 321 -8.60 -24.38 17.52
CA GLN A 321 -9.31 -24.80 16.30
C GLN A 321 -10.01 -23.62 15.67
N TYR A 322 -9.87 -23.48 14.34
CA TYR A 322 -10.45 -22.43 13.51
C TYR A 322 -11.08 -23.02 12.26
N LEU A 323 -11.87 -22.20 11.56
CA LEU A 323 -12.33 -22.48 10.20
C LEU A 323 -11.56 -21.58 9.23
N LEU A 324 -10.90 -22.16 8.24
CA LEU A 324 -10.07 -21.45 7.28
C LEU A 324 -10.69 -21.49 5.89
N SER A 325 -10.77 -20.35 5.25
CA SER A 325 -11.10 -20.15 3.85
C SER A 325 -10.12 -19.18 3.19
N ARG A 326 -10.08 -19.17 1.86
CA ARG A 326 -9.17 -18.34 1.08
C ARG A 326 -9.82 -17.86 -0.19
N VAL A 327 -9.40 -16.70 -0.65
CA VAL A 327 -9.70 -16.16 -1.98
C VAL A 327 -8.41 -15.59 -2.57
N CYS A 328 -8.22 -15.75 -3.88
CA CYS A 328 -7.03 -15.27 -4.58
C CYS A 328 -7.40 -14.23 -5.63
N LEU A 329 -6.74 -13.06 -5.60
CA LEU A 329 -6.81 -12.02 -6.62
C LEU A 329 -5.59 -12.12 -7.53
N ARG A 330 -5.78 -11.94 -8.84
CA ARG A 330 -4.70 -12.16 -9.82
C ARG A 330 -4.36 -10.94 -10.64
N ARG A 331 -5.37 -10.20 -11.07
CA ARG A 331 -5.16 -9.08 -11.97
C ARG A 331 -4.39 -7.99 -11.25
N GLN A 332 -3.24 -7.66 -11.81
CA GLN A 332 -2.38 -6.59 -11.32
C GLN A 332 -2.81 -5.27 -11.96
N PHE A 333 -2.95 -4.19 -11.15
CA PHE A 333 -3.43 -2.87 -11.58
C PHE A 333 -2.42 -1.74 -11.32
N ARG A 334 -1.41 -2.00 -10.48
CA ARG A 334 -0.45 -0.96 -10.06
C ARG A 334 0.51 -0.57 -11.19
N ILE A 335 1.17 -1.56 -11.78
CA ILE A 335 2.16 -1.33 -12.84
C ILE A 335 1.40 -1.20 -14.15
N ALA A 336 1.30 0.01 -14.68
CA ALA A 336 0.61 0.29 -15.94
C ALA A 336 1.51 -0.08 -17.13
N ALA A 337 1.83 -1.36 -17.28
CA ALA A 337 2.73 -1.90 -18.30
C ALA A 337 2.15 -3.14 -18.97
N ASP A 338 2.77 -3.56 -20.07
CA ASP A 338 2.46 -4.83 -20.69
C ASP A 338 2.97 -6.03 -19.89
N ASP A 339 2.46 -7.22 -20.18
CA ASP A 339 2.82 -8.46 -19.47
C ASP A 339 4.30 -8.81 -19.58
N ALA A 340 5.01 -8.41 -20.63
CA ALA A 340 6.43 -8.68 -20.80
C ALA A 340 7.25 -7.83 -19.83
N THR A 341 6.90 -6.57 -19.70
CA THR A 341 7.50 -5.63 -18.76
C THR A 341 7.26 -6.03 -17.31
N ILE A 342 6.02 -6.40 -16.99
CA ILE A 342 5.67 -6.89 -15.64
C ILE A 342 6.47 -8.16 -15.31
N ARG A 343 6.54 -9.13 -16.22
CA ARG A 343 7.33 -10.36 -16.01
C ARG A 343 8.82 -10.09 -15.86
N TRP A 344 9.38 -9.11 -16.57
CA TRP A 344 10.78 -8.72 -16.40
C TRP A 344 11.03 -8.17 -14.99
N ILE A 345 10.17 -7.26 -14.52
CA ILE A 345 10.26 -6.72 -13.16
C ILE A 345 10.14 -7.85 -12.11
N ASP A 346 9.20 -8.77 -12.29
CA ASP A 346 9.00 -9.93 -11.41
C ASP A 346 10.23 -10.83 -11.36
N ASN A 347 10.81 -11.16 -12.51
CA ASN A 347 12.00 -12.01 -12.60
C ASN A 347 13.21 -11.35 -11.94
N PHE A 348 13.42 -10.06 -12.19
CA PHE A 348 14.51 -9.33 -11.56
C PHE A 348 14.31 -9.25 -10.03
N ALA A 349 13.14 -8.86 -9.57
CA ALA A 349 12.81 -8.77 -8.15
C ALA A 349 12.94 -10.13 -7.42
N ASP A 350 12.57 -11.22 -8.08
CA ASP A 350 12.67 -12.59 -7.54
C ASP A 350 14.09 -13.18 -7.57
N GLY A 351 15.05 -12.47 -8.16
CA GLY A 351 16.42 -12.97 -8.32
C GLY A 351 16.57 -14.06 -9.39
N LYS A 352 15.61 -14.17 -10.33
CA LYS A 352 15.59 -15.19 -11.40
C LYS A 352 16.49 -14.84 -12.60
N GLY A 353 17.13 -13.67 -12.56
CA GLY A 353 18.07 -13.21 -13.57
C GLY A 353 17.68 -11.87 -14.18
N ILE A 354 18.59 -11.33 -15.02
CA ILE A 354 18.44 -10.07 -15.73
C ILE A 354 18.46 -10.39 -17.23
N GLY A 355 17.26 -10.56 -17.80
CA GLY A 355 17.09 -10.70 -19.24
C GLY A 355 17.02 -9.34 -19.94
N PRO A 356 16.91 -9.30 -21.29
CA PRO A 356 16.70 -8.06 -22.04
C PRO A 356 15.49 -7.30 -21.48
N ILE A 357 15.63 -5.99 -21.30
CA ILE A 357 14.52 -5.13 -20.87
C ILE A 357 13.53 -5.01 -22.03
N PRO A 358 12.27 -5.42 -21.86
CA PRO A 358 11.25 -5.27 -22.90
C PRO A 358 10.91 -3.79 -23.09
N LYS A 359 10.53 -3.44 -24.30
CA LYS A 359 10.05 -2.10 -24.62
C LYS A 359 8.52 -2.13 -24.59
N ASP A 360 7.93 -1.51 -23.59
CA ASP A 360 6.49 -1.31 -23.56
C ASP A 360 6.08 -0.25 -24.60
N HIS A 361 5.05 -0.52 -25.37
CA HIS A 361 4.53 0.38 -26.41
C HIS A 361 3.26 1.12 -25.98
N GLY A 362 2.79 0.89 -24.76
CA GLY A 362 1.50 1.41 -24.29
C GLY A 362 0.32 0.74 -25.00
N GLU A 363 -0.85 1.29 -24.76
CA GLU A 363 -2.09 0.87 -25.40
C GLU A 363 -2.78 2.09 -26.00
N LYS A 364 -3.21 1.98 -27.27
CA LYS A 364 -3.88 3.07 -27.98
C LYS A 364 -5.28 2.68 -28.35
N ASP A 365 -6.19 3.63 -28.24
CA ASP A 365 -7.51 3.54 -28.82
C ASP A 365 -7.40 3.47 -30.35
N GLU A 366 -7.90 2.40 -30.94
CA GLU A 366 -7.80 2.17 -32.40
C GLU A 366 -8.52 3.24 -33.24
N ARG A 367 -9.58 3.83 -32.70
CA ARG A 367 -10.41 4.84 -33.39
C ARG A 367 -9.80 6.24 -33.32
N THR A 368 -9.26 6.61 -32.14
CA THR A 368 -8.78 7.98 -31.89
C THR A 368 -7.26 8.11 -32.03
N GLY A 369 -6.53 7.00 -31.97
CA GLY A 369 -5.07 6.96 -31.93
C GLY A 369 -4.46 7.52 -30.64
N LYS A 370 -5.27 7.95 -29.68
CA LYS A 370 -4.81 8.43 -28.37
C LYS A 370 -4.39 7.25 -27.48
N TYR A 371 -3.46 7.49 -26.57
CA TYR A 371 -3.11 6.49 -25.58
C TYR A 371 -4.26 6.31 -24.57
N ILE A 372 -4.69 5.05 -24.39
CA ILE A 372 -5.51 4.60 -23.26
C ILE A 372 -4.58 4.35 -22.06
N ARG A 373 -3.40 3.80 -22.34
CA ARG A 373 -2.33 3.57 -21.37
C ARG A 373 -1.00 4.00 -22.00
N ASP A 374 -0.33 4.97 -21.38
CA ASP A 374 1.00 5.39 -21.81
C ASP A 374 2.03 4.27 -21.69
N PRO A 375 3.09 4.25 -22.51
CA PRO A 375 4.19 3.30 -22.37
C PRO A 375 4.84 3.39 -21.00
N PHE A 376 5.05 2.25 -20.34
CA PHE A 376 5.80 2.18 -19.09
C PHE A 376 7.29 2.38 -19.36
N GLU A 377 7.92 3.27 -18.60
CA GLU A 377 9.32 3.66 -18.83
C GLU A 377 10.28 2.94 -17.88
N ILE A 378 11.19 2.10 -18.39
CA ILE A 378 12.32 1.57 -17.63
C ILE A 378 13.61 2.25 -18.10
N ARG A 379 14.36 2.84 -17.15
CA ARG A 379 15.65 3.49 -17.44
C ARG A 379 16.73 3.03 -16.46
N ILE A 380 17.92 2.76 -16.99
CA ILE A 380 19.11 2.46 -16.20
C ILE A 380 20.03 3.67 -16.27
N PHE A 381 20.42 4.21 -15.12
CA PHE A 381 21.25 5.40 -15.01
C PHE A 381 22.70 5.05 -14.64
N ASP A 382 23.66 5.83 -15.12
CA ASP A 382 25.08 5.71 -14.77
C ASP A 382 25.44 6.45 -13.48
N SER A 383 24.54 7.29 -13.01
CA SER A 383 24.76 8.16 -11.86
C SER A 383 23.49 8.24 -11.00
N PRO A 384 23.63 8.14 -9.66
CA PRO A 384 22.49 8.38 -8.76
C PRO A 384 22.06 9.85 -8.79
N VAL A 385 22.95 10.80 -9.12
CA VAL A 385 22.63 12.21 -9.28
C VAL A 385 21.71 12.44 -10.49
N GLU A 386 22.04 11.81 -11.64
CA GLU A 386 21.19 11.90 -12.83
C GLU A 386 19.83 11.21 -12.64
N LEU A 387 19.81 10.05 -11.97
CA LEU A 387 18.58 9.37 -11.60
C LEU A 387 17.69 10.28 -10.74
N PHE A 388 18.29 10.92 -9.73
CA PHE A 388 17.57 11.79 -8.80
C PHE A 388 16.98 13.00 -9.53
N LYS A 389 17.75 13.67 -10.39
CA LYS A 389 17.27 14.77 -11.24
C LYS A 389 16.10 14.34 -12.14
N ALA A 390 16.22 13.19 -12.79
CA ALA A 390 15.16 12.67 -13.65
C ALA A 390 13.87 12.36 -12.88
N ILE A 391 13.95 11.88 -11.64
CA ILE A 391 12.77 11.67 -10.78
C ILE A 391 12.17 13.01 -10.34
N LYS A 392 12.98 14.01 -10.03
CA LYS A 392 12.48 15.36 -9.70
C LYS A 392 11.72 15.98 -10.89
N GLU A 393 12.20 15.81 -12.12
CA GLU A 393 11.48 16.25 -13.31
C GLU A 393 10.12 15.55 -13.47
N LYS A 394 10.04 14.25 -13.13
CA LYS A 394 8.77 13.49 -13.13
C LYS A 394 7.83 13.89 -11.98
N ALA A 395 8.35 14.47 -10.91
CA ALA A 395 7.55 14.98 -9.80
C ALA A 395 6.95 16.38 -10.05
N TYR A 396 7.35 17.05 -11.12
CA TYR A 396 6.79 18.36 -11.50
C TYR A 396 5.42 18.18 -12.15
N LEU A 397 4.40 18.80 -11.57
CA LEU A 397 3.05 18.86 -12.15
C LEU A 397 2.83 20.22 -12.81
N LYS A 398 2.69 20.22 -14.14
CA LYS A 398 2.41 21.44 -14.91
C LYS A 398 1.14 22.19 -14.48
N ALA A 399 0.15 21.44 -14.02
CA ALA A 399 -1.14 22.01 -13.59
C ALA A 399 -1.02 22.91 -12.36
N THR A 400 -0.06 22.62 -11.46
CA THR A 400 0.13 23.38 -10.21
C THR A 400 1.27 24.38 -10.29
N GLY A 401 2.21 24.17 -11.21
CA GLY A 401 3.45 24.98 -11.28
C GLY A 401 4.36 24.83 -10.06
N VAL A 402 4.13 23.80 -9.23
CA VAL A 402 4.88 23.55 -8.00
C VAL A 402 5.66 22.27 -8.12
N ASP A 403 6.97 22.33 -7.85
CA ASP A 403 7.84 21.15 -7.79
C ASP A 403 7.41 20.22 -6.65
N GLY A 404 7.44 18.92 -6.92
CA GLY A 404 7.19 17.90 -5.91
C GLY A 404 5.72 17.63 -5.58
N CYS A 405 4.77 18.22 -6.33
CA CYS A 405 3.34 17.89 -6.20
C CYS A 405 3.01 16.50 -6.76
N GLY A 406 3.79 15.96 -7.71
CA GLY A 406 3.61 14.60 -8.23
C GLY A 406 4.25 13.54 -7.34
N LEU A 407 3.63 12.35 -7.31
CA LEU A 407 4.12 11.21 -6.53
C LEU A 407 5.28 10.49 -7.24
N SER A 408 6.41 11.17 -7.42
CA SER A 408 7.63 10.55 -7.94
C SER A 408 8.76 10.78 -6.93
N ARG A 409 9.39 9.70 -6.45
CA ARG A 409 10.40 9.75 -5.39
C ARG A 409 11.53 8.76 -5.66
N VAL A 410 12.69 9.05 -5.06
CA VAL A 410 13.82 8.12 -5.02
C VAL A 410 13.75 7.31 -3.74
N VAL A 411 13.99 6.01 -3.86
CA VAL A 411 14.07 5.06 -2.75
C VAL A 411 15.34 4.22 -2.90
N ALA A 412 15.83 3.67 -1.79
CA ALA A 412 17.00 2.81 -1.82
C ALA A 412 16.78 1.53 -1.00
N THR A 413 17.56 0.48 -1.29
CA THR A 413 17.72 -0.67 -0.40
C THR A 413 18.26 -0.21 0.94
N TYR A 414 17.93 -0.92 2.03
CA TYR A 414 18.29 -0.48 3.38
C TYR A 414 19.76 -0.83 3.72
N ASP A 415 20.66 -0.24 2.94
CA ASP A 415 22.10 -0.52 2.99
C ASP A 415 22.93 0.64 3.56
N TRP A 416 22.28 1.75 3.89
CA TRP A 416 22.87 2.88 4.62
C TRP A 416 22.42 2.85 6.07
N GLU A 417 23.29 3.31 6.97
CA GLU A 417 22.97 3.38 8.39
C GLU A 417 21.82 4.37 8.66
N TYR A 418 20.97 4.04 9.63
CA TYR A 418 19.91 4.91 10.11
C TYR A 418 19.62 4.69 11.59
N ASN A 419 19.46 5.79 12.32
CA ASN A 419 19.00 5.76 13.70
C ASN A 419 18.02 6.91 13.97
N GLY A 420 16.72 6.66 13.89
CA GLY A 420 15.68 7.67 14.11
C GLY A 420 15.60 8.24 15.53
N SER A 421 16.41 7.74 16.48
CA SER A 421 16.43 8.21 17.88
C SER A 421 17.57 9.19 18.18
N LYS A 422 18.58 9.25 17.31
CA LYS A 422 19.79 10.08 17.52
C LYS A 422 20.18 10.74 16.21
N PRO A 423 20.68 11.99 16.24
CA PRO A 423 21.29 12.61 15.06
C PRO A 423 22.55 11.83 14.66
N ASN A 424 22.98 12.03 13.43
CA ASN A 424 24.25 11.52 12.92
C ASN A 424 25.37 12.50 13.30
N ASP A 425 26.16 12.17 14.29
CA ASP A 425 27.27 13.01 14.76
C ASP A 425 28.39 13.18 13.71
N SER A 426 28.38 12.37 12.65
CA SER A 426 29.34 12.44 11.54
C SER A 426 28.89 13.34 10.40
N SER A 427 27.62 13.75 10.37
CA SER A 427 27.07 14.66 9.36
C SER A 427 27.01 16.11 9.89
N PRO A 428 27.38 17.12 9.09
CA PRO A 428 27.36 18.53 9.51
C PRO A 428 25.98 19.04 9.93
N ASP A 429 24.92 18.51 9.33
CA ASP A 429 23.52 18.85 9.58
C ASP A 429 22.83 17.87 10.56
N GLY A 430 23.55 16.81 10.95
CA GLY A 430 23.04 15.77 11.85
C GLY A 430 22.10 14.78 11.19
N PHE A 431 21.92 14.82 9.87
CA PHE A 431 21.09 13.87 9.14
C PHE A 431 21.78 12.53 8.91
N TRP A 432 20.99 11.48 8.81
CA TRP A 432 21.39 10.22 8.24
C TRP A 432 21.14 10.30 6.73
N ASP A 433 22.18 10.04 5.94
CA ASP A 433 22.17 10.29 4.52
C ASP A 433 22.42 9.02 3.71
N VAL A 434 21.85 8.97 2.50
CA VAL A 434 22.34 8.13 1.42
C VAL A 434 23.48 8.88 0.76
N GLU A 435 24.71 8.49 1.09
CA GLU A 435 25.91 9.20 0.66
C GLU A 435 26.77 8.31 -0.24
N MET A 436 27.18 8.85 -1.38
CA MET A 436 28.02 8.17 -2.38
C MET A 436 28.93 9.17 -3.09
N TYR A 437 30.10 8.71 -3.52
CA TYR A 437 31.01 9.48 -4.36
C TYR A 437 31.50 8.68 -5.55
N ARG A 438 31.87 9.38 -6.63
CA ARG A 438 32.42 8.82 -7.83
C ARG A 438 33.95 8.98 -7.81
N ASP A 439 34.69 7.91 -8.03
CA ASP A 439 36.13 7.95 -8.09
C ASP A 439 36.65 8.42 -9.47
N ALA A 440 37.96 8.63 -9.57
CA ALA A 440 38.63 9.07 -10.82
C ALA A 440 38.51 8.05 -11.98
N ARG A 441 38.08 6.81 -11.70
CA ARG A 441 37.83 5.76 -12.69
C ARG A 441 36.38 5.71 -13.12
N GLY A 442 35.53 6.56 -12.51
CA GLY A 442 34.12 6.64 -12.79
C GLY A 442 33.25 5.64 -12.01
N ALA A 443 33.81 4.91 -11.04
CA ALA A 443 33.08 3.98 -10.20
C ALA A 443 32.47 4.71 -9.00
N TRP A 444 31.22 4.36 -8.67
CA TRP A 444 30.52 4.88 -7.50
C TRP A 444 30.82 4.03 -6.26
N HIS A 445 31.05 4.69 -5.14
CA HIS A 445 31.34 4.10 -3.84
C HIS A 445 30.42 4.68 -2.78
N MET A 446 30.07 3.88 -1.78
CA MET A 446 29.31 4.34 -0.62
C MET A 446 30.17 5.22 0.31
N GLY A 447 29.53 6.18 0.98
CA GLY A 447 30.14 7.10 1.92
C GLY A 447 30.82 8.30 1.26
N ALA A 448 31.60 9.05 2.06
CA ALA A 448 32.35 10.24 1.63
C ALA A 448 33.78 9.91 1.25
N VAL A 449 34.40 10.78 0.47
CA VAL A 449 35.85 10.74 0.20
C VAL A 449 36.60 10.97 1.51
N SER A 450 37.54 10.12 1.82
CA SER A 450 38.37 10.24 3.04
C SER A 450 39.01 11.65 3.17
N GLY A 451 38.75 12.31 4.31
CA GLY A 451 39.26 13.65 4.63
C GLY A 451 38.42 14.82 4.14
N THR A 452 37.27 14.58 3.49
CA THR A 452 36.30 15.63 3.15
C THR A 452 34.99 15.36 3.89
N GLN A 453 34.66 16.18 4.86
CA GLN A 453 33.30 16.23 5.39
C GLN A 453 32.42 16.94 4.35
N ARG A 454 31.60 16.17 3.66
CA ARG A 454 30.53 16.67 2.80
C ARG A 454 29.25 16.13 3.38
N GLY A 455 28.25 16.94 3.54
CA GLY A 455 26.91 16.58 3.95
C GLY A 455 25.93 17.01 2.87
N TYR A 456 24.67 16.84 3.16
CA TYR A 456 23.59 17.35 2.32
C TYR A 456 23.65 18.88 2.25
N ASP A 457 23.65 19.43 1.04
CA ASP A 457 23.56 20.87 0.80
C ASP A 457 22.15 21.24 0.37
N ALA A 458 21.38 21.81 1.31
CA ALA A 458 20.00 22.23 1.04
C ALA A 458 19.90 23.39 0.03
N SER A 459 20.99 24.15 -0.17
CA SER A 459 21.03 25.29 -1.11
C SER A 459 21.33 24.83 -2.55
N ASP A 460 22.03 23.72 -2.72
CA ASP A 460 22.37 23.13 -4.02
C ASP A 460 22.36 21.59 -3.94
N PRO A 461 21.20 20.98 -3.74
CA PRO A 461 21.09 19.53 -3.49
C PRO A 461 21.58 18.66 -4.64
N ASP A 462 21.62 19.19 -5.85
CA ASP A 462 21.93 18.44 -7.08
C ASP A 462 23.25 18.89 -7.74
N GLY A 463 24.05 19.77 -7.08
CA GLY A 463 25.11 20.53 -7.72
C GLY A 463 26.36 19.78 -8.12
N ASN A 464 26.70 18.66 -7.46
CA ASN A 464 27.93 17.92 -7.73
C ASN A 464 27.68 16.62 -8.50
N PRO A 465 28.08 16.49 -9.77
CA PRO A 465 27.83 15.29 -10.57
C PRO A 465 28.58 14.04 -10.07
N ASP A 466 29.63 14.22 -9.26
CA ASP A 466 30.47 13.14 -8.74
C ASP A 466 30.25 12.86 -7.23
N TYR A 467 29.26 13.51 -6.64
CA TYR A 467 28.91 13.33 -5.24
C TYR A 467 27.42 13.40 -5.03
N PHE A 468 26.86 12.34 -4.42
CA PHE A 468 25.44 12.19 -4.07
C PHE A 468 25.31 12.12 -2.56
N CYS A 469 24.53 13.03 -1.98
CA CYS A 469 24.23 13.03 -0.56
C CYS A 469 22.85 13.60 -0.31
N HIS A 470 21.93 12.74 0.15
CA HIS A 470 20.56 13.15 0.44
C HIS A 470 20.06 12.54 1.75
N PRO A 471 19.29 13.31 2.55
CA PRO A 471 18.66 12.80 3.76
C PRO A 471 17.88 11.52 3.53
N TRP A 472 17.89 10.66 4.53
CA TRP A 472 17.41 9.30 4.46
C TRP A 472 16.26 9.06 5.44
N ASN A 473 15.19 8.39 5.01
CA ASN A 473 14.11 7.95 5.90
C ASN A 473 13.38 9.04 6.71
N TYR A 474 12.99 10.15 6.09
CA TYR A 474 12.21 11.19 6.76
C TYR A 474 13.01 12.03 7.77
N GLU A 475 14.25 12.36 7.42
CA GLU A 475 15.12 13.18 8.25
C GLU A 475 14.79 14.68 8.21
N ILE A 476 14.33 15.22 7.08
CA ILE A 476 13.93 16.61 6.94
C ILE A 476 12.62 16.85 7.71
N LYS A 477 12.73 16.98 9.02
CA LYS A 477 11.59 17.25 9.91
C LYS A 477 11.28 18.75 9.87
N ILE A 478 10.02 19.08 9.67
CA ILE A 478 9.57 20.45 9.85
C ILE A 478 9.38 20.74 11.34
N ASP A 479 9.80 21.95 11.72
CA ASP A 479 9.58 22.49 13.06
C ASP A 479 8.09 22.38 13.43
N ARG A 480 7.79 21.59 14.47
CA ARG A 480 6.42 21.39 15.01
C ARG A 480 5.68 22.70 15.32
N LYS A 481 6.40 23.81 15.47
CA LYS A 481 5.83 25.16 15.69
C LYS A 481 5.24 25.77 14.42
N LYS A 482 5.51 25.24 13.23
CA LYS A 482 5.01 25.78 11.95
C LYS A 482 3.76 25.06 11.40
N GLY A 483 3.04 24.30 12.21
CA GLY A 483 1.69 23.83 11.90
C GLY A 483 1.60 22.63 10.95
N LEU A 484 2.65 21.83 10.80
CA LEU A 484 2.61 20.63 9.96
C LEU A 484 2.09 19.42 10.72
N SER A 485 1.22 18.70 10.03
CA SER A 485 0.56 17.52 10.57
C SER A 485 1.58 16.42 10.91
N PRO A 486 1.55 15.85 12.13
CA PRO A 486 2.35 14.68 12.48
C PRO A 486 1.97 13.41 11.69
N ASN A 487 0.96 13.49 10.84
CA ASN A 487 0.36 12.40 10.07
C ASN A 487 0.61 12.50 8.56
N GLU A 488 1.48 13.41 8.13
CA GLU A 488 1.83 13.60 6.73
C GLU A 488 2.45 12.34 6.13
N VAL A 489 1.97 11.91 4.97
CA VAL A 489 2.49 10.76 4.22
C VAL A 489 3.80 11.16 3.55
N TRP A 490 4.86 10.39 3.76
CA TRP A 490 6.19 10.68 3.20
C TRP A 490 6.14 10.86 1.67
N ALA A 491 5.46 9.98 0.96
CA ALA A 491 5.38 10.01 -0.49
C ALA A 491 4.64 11.24 -1.04
N GLU A 492 3.67 11.78 -0.30
CA GLU A 492 2.82 12.91 -0.71
C GLU A 492 3.41 14.26 -0.34
N SER A 493 4.37 14.29 0.58
CA SER A 493 4.96 15.54 1.04
C SER A 493 5.92 16.14 0.01
N PRO A 494 5.72 17.39 -0.45
CA PRO A 494 6.65 18.05 -1.37
C PRO A 494 8.09 18.16 -0.83
N ARG A 495 8.25 18.20 0.50
CA ARG A 495 9.56 18.30 1.16
C ARG A 495 10.45 17.09 0.95
N THR A 496 9.81 15.90 0.84
CA THR A 496 10.52 14.64 0.66
C THR A 496 11.06 14.46 -0.75
N LEU A 497 10.82 15.43 -1.63
CA LEU A 497 11.43 15.44 -2.97
C LEU A 497 12.96 15.44 -2.91
N ASN A 498 13.55 16.02 -1.86
CA ASN A 498 15.00 16.04 -1.65
C ASN A 498 15.49 14.95 -0.70
N GLU A 499 14.65 13.97 -0.37
CA GLU A 499 15.00 12.83 0.46
C GLU A 499 15.05 11.53 -0.35
N VAL A 500 15.78 10.56 0.18
CA VAL A 500 15.71 9.17 -0.27
C VAL A 500 14.86 8.38 0.73
N GLY A 501 13.86 7.66 0.24
CA GLY A 501 13.03 6.76 1.06
C GLY A 501 13.58 5.34 1.11
N SER A 502 13.05 4.56 2.06
CA SER A 502 13.27 3.11 2.13
C SER A 502 11.97 2.34 1.94
N THR A 503 12.05 1.01 2.01
CA THR A 503 10.87 0.15 2.06
C THR A 503 9.88 0.57 3.14
N TYR A 504 10.35 1.07 4.29
CA TYR A 504 9.49 1.47 5.41
C TYR A 504 8.75 2.79 5.18
N SER A 505 9.30 3.68 4.36
CA SER A 505 8.64 4.94 4.02
C SER A 505 7.64 4.80 2.88
N ILE A 506 7.77 3.73 2.05
CA ILE A 506 6.94 3.56 0.85
C ILE A 506 6.01 2.34 0.90
N GLN A 507 6.13 1.46 1.90
CA GLN A 507 5.25 0.29 1.99
C GLN A 507 3.79 0.72 2.18
N GLY A 508 2.89 0.19 1.34
CA GLY A 508 1.48 0.57 1.31
C GLY A 508 1.15 1.77 0.40
N PHE A 509 2.16 2.44 -0.20
CA PHE A 509 1.97 3.59 -1.10
C PHE A 509 2.54 3.31 -2.49
N ASP A 510 1.99 3.98 -3.50
CA ASP A 510 2.41 3.89 -4.89
C ASP A 510 3.01 5.21 -5.36
N LEU A 511 3.93 5.13 -6.32
CA LEU A 511 4.59 6.28 -6.95
C LEU A 511 4.28 6.28 -8.45
N ASN A 512 4.14 7.46 -9.04
CA ASN A 512 4.00 7.57 -10.49
C ASN A 512 5.29 7.09 -11.20
N TYR A 513 6.42 7.61 -10.77
CA TYR A 513 7.75 7.13 -11.14
C TYR A 513 8.56 6.84 -9.90
N VAL A 514 9.23 5.70 -9.87
CA VAL A 514 10.13 5.34 -8.80
C VAL A 514 11.57 5.30 -9.29
N GLY A 515 12.46 6.01 -8.60
CA GLY A 515 13.90 5.87 -8.72
C GLY A 515 14.42 4.90 -7.66
N VAL A 516 15.06 3.82 -8.05
CA VAL A 516 15.58 2.81 -7.12
C VAL A 516 17.11 2.80 -7.14
N ILE A 517 17.70 3.14 -6.00
CA ILE A 517 19.14 2.99 -5.76
C ILE A 517 19.35 1.63 -5.09
N ILE A 518 20.01 0.71 -5.78
CA ILE A 518 20.32 -0.62 -5.29
C ILE A 518 21.70 -0.61 -4.68
N GLY A 519 21.78 -0.77 -3.37
CA GLY A 519 23.03 -0.83 -2.61
C GLY A 519 23.68 -2.23 -2.62
N PRO A 520 24.73 -2.44 -1.81
CA PRO A 520 25.55 -3.65 -1.84
C PRO A 520 24.88 -4.91 -1.27
N SER A 521 23.69 -4.82 -0.71
CA SER A 521 22.93 -6.02 -0.32
C SER A 521 22.43 -6.83 -1.51
N VAL A 522 22.42 -6.23 -2.72
CA VAL A 522 22.06 -6.92 -3.97
C VAL A 522 23.21 -6.80 -4.96
N THR A 523 23.78 -7.91 -5.32
CA THR A 523 24.95 -7.99 -6.21
C THR A 523 24.70 -8.96 -7.36
N TYR A 524 25.57 -8.92 -8.38
CA TYR A 524 25.50 -9.84 -9.50
C TYR A 524 26.81 -10.60 -9.63
N ARG A 525 26.78 -11.93 -9.51
CA ARG A 525 27.97 -12.78 -9.55
C ARG A 525 27.70 -14.03 -10.38
N ASN A 526 28.60 -14.32 -11.30
CA ASN A 526 28.52 -15.53 -12.14
C ASN A 526 27.19 -15.70 -12.90
N GLY A 527 26.57 -14.59 -13.31
CA GLY A 527 25.30 -14.65 -14.04
C GLY A 527 24.06 -14.70 -13.15
N GLU A 528 24.20 -14.64 -11.83
CA GLU A 528 23.11 -14.73 -10.87
C GLU A 528 23.02 -13.50 -9.96
N ILE A 529 21.81 -13.16 -9.56
CA ILE A 529 21.55 -12.12 -8.54
C ILE A 529 21.76 -12.75 -7.16
N VAL A 530 22.61 -12.11 -6.36
CA VAL A 530 22.97 -12.59 -5.02
C VAL A 530 22.52 -11.56 -3.99
N PHE A 531 21.77 -12.03 -3.00
CA PHE A 531 21.33 -11.22 -1.85
C PHE A 531 22.33 -11.44 -0.70
N ASP A 532 23.11 -10.39 -0.38
CA ASP A 532 24.17 -10.44 0.65
C ASP A 532 23.73 -9.72 1.94
N GLU A 533 23.55 -10.50 3.01
CA GLU A 533 23.17 -9.97 4.32
C GLU A 533 24.20 -9.01 4.91
N LYS A 534 25.47 -9.11 4.50
CA LYS A 534 26.56 -8.24 4.99
C LYS A 534 26.50 -6.84 4.40
N GLY A 535 25.90 -6.69 3.22
CA GLY A 535 25.68 -5.40 2.57
C GLY A 535 24.53 -4.62 3.16
N SER A 536 23.65 -5.25 3.96
CA SER A 536 22.46 -4.60 4.48
C SER A 536 22.65 -4.05 5.90
N CYS A 537 22.20 -2.81 6.10
CA CYS A 537 22.08 -2.17 7.42
C CYS A 537 20.72 -2.45 8.11
N ASN A 538 19.82 -3.19 7.45
CA ASN A 538 18.51 -3.54 7.99
C ASN A 538 18.59 -4.65 9.03
N ARG A 539 18.84 -4.28 10.29
CA ARG A 539 18.98 -5.23 11.42
C ARG A 539 17.77 -6.14 11.59
N TYR A 540 16.56 -5.69 11.24
CA TYR A 540 15.35 -6.50 11.35
C TYR A 540 15.21 -7.53 10.23
N ALA A 541 15.73 -7.23 9.03
CA ALA A 541 15.74 -8.15 7.90
C ALA A 541 16.77 -9.25 8.07
N VAL A 542 17.97 -8.93 8.58
CA VAL A 542 19.10 -9.88 8.71
C VAL A 542 19.17 -10.57 10.07
N ALA A 543 18.33 -10.20 11.04
CA ALA A 543 18.28 -10.86 12.33
C ALA A 543 17.95 -12.35 12.19
N LYS A 544 18.57 -13.17 13.05
CA LYS A 544 18.25 -14.60 13.13
C LYS A 544 17.13 -14.84 14.14
N ARG A 545 16.18 -15.71 13.81
CA ARG A 545 15.16 -16.17 14.75
C ARG A 545 15.82 -17.14 15.73
N ASP A 546 15.64 -16.89 17.04
CA ASP A 546 16.21 -17.68 18.14
C ASP A 546 17.73 -17.90 18.00
N GLY A 547 18.44 -16.99 17.32
CA GLY A 547 19.88 -17.08 17.07
C GLY A 547 20.30 -18.13 16.04
N LEU A 548 19.36 -18.86 15.44
CA LEU A 548 19.62 -20.03 14.59
C LEU A 548 19.16 -19.85 13.14
N VAL A 549 17.89 -19.51 12.92
CA VAL A 549 17.29 -19.50 11.58
C VAL A 549 17.44 -18.13 10.94
N SER A 550 18.11 -18.05 9.78
CA SER A 550 18.22 -16.84 8.98
C SER A 550 17.17 -16.82 7.87
N TYR A 551 16.47 -15.71 7.76
CA TYR A 551 15.57 -15.40 6.64
C TYR A 551 16.10 -14.23 5.80
N ALA A 552 17.35 -13.84 6.00
CA ALA A 552 17.95 -12.64 5.40
C ALA A 552 17.79 -12.59 3.88
N GLN A 553 18.19 -13.62 3.16
CA GLN A 553 18.06 -13.66 1.69
C GLN A 553 16.63 -13.44 1.22
N SER A 554 15.65 -14.10 1.87
CA SER A 554 14.24 -13.92 1.52
C SER A 554 13.72 -12.52 1.86
N ASN A 555 14.21 -11.93 2.96
CA ASN A 555 13.82 -10.57 3.36
C ASN A 555 14.40 -9.52 2.41
N LEU A 556 15.69 -9.65 2.02
CA LEU A 556 16.34 -8.74 1.06
C LEU A 556 15.73 -8.86 -0.34
N ARG A 557 15.39 -10.08 -0.78
CA ARG A 557 14.63 -10.29 -2.02
C ARG A 557 13.27 -9.58 -1.97
N ASN A 558 12.54 -9.72 -0.88
CA ASN A 558 11.26 -9.05 -0.71
C ASN A 558 11.42 -7.53 -0.63
N GLU A 559 12.51 -7.02 -0.05
CA GLU A 559 12.85 -5.60 -0.05
C GLU A 559 13.00 -5.08 -1.48
N LEU A 560 13.82 -5.74 -2.30
CA LEU A 560 13.96 -5.40 -3.72
C LEU A 560 12.62 -5.47 -4.46
N ASN A 561 11.82 -6.52 -4.21
CA ASN A 561 10.48 -6.67 -4.79
C ASN A 561 9.55 -5.50 -4.42
N VAL A 562 9.57 -5.06 -3.16
CA VAL A 562 8.77 -3.89 -2.72
C VAL A 562 9.19 -2.63 -3.44
N LEU A 563 10.49 -2.35 -3.58
CA LEU A 563 11.00 -1.13 -4.21
C LEU A 563 10.73 -1.10 -5.72
N LEU A 564 11.05 -2.17 -6.44
CA LEU A 564 10.90 -2.23 -7.91
C LEU A 564 9.45 -2.14 -8.38
N LYS A 565 8.49 -2.53 -7.55
CA LYS A 565 7.06 -2.58 -7.90
C LYS A 565 6.25 -1.39 -7.37
N ARG A 566 6.89 -0.26 -7.05
CA ARG A 566 6.17 0.94 -6.58
C ARG A 566 5.82 1.92 -7.68
N GLY A 567 6.51 1.88 -8.83
CA GLY A 567 6.22 2.75 -9.96
C GLY A 567 4.97 2.30 -10.72
N VAL A 568 4.04 3.24 -10.96
CA VAL A 568 2.85 3.03 -11.79
C VAL A 568 3.19 3.20 -13.27
N HIS A 569 3.95 4.26 -13.62
CA HIS A 569 4.26 4.64 -14.99
C HIS A 569 5.73 4.47 -15.37
N GLY A 570 6.63 4.27 -14.39
CA GLY A 570 8.04 4.07 -14.69
C GLY A 570 8.89 3.65 -13.52
N LEU A 571 10.01 3.00 -13.88
CA LEU A 571 11.01 2.45 -12.98
C LEU A 571 12.41 2.87 -13.46
N PHE A 572 13.09 3.70 -12.67
CA PHE A 572 14.44 4.18 -12.93
C PHE A 572 15.40 3.51 -11.95
N ILE A 573 16.50 2.95 -12.43
CA ILE A 573 17.38 2.11 -11.62
C ILE A 573 18.82 2.60 -11.72
N PHE A 574 19.50 2.61 -10.58
CA PHE A 574 20.95 2.69 -10.43
C PHE A 574 21.42 1.64 -9.43
N ALA A 575 22.49 0.91 -9.73
CA ALA A 575 23.07 -0.07 -8.84
C ALA A 575 24.51 0.31 -8.45
N VAL A 576 24.83 0.21 -7.15
CA VAL A 576 26.18 0.46 -6.62
C VAL A 576 27.15 -0.65 -6.99
N ASP A 577 26.68 -1.91 -7.04
CA ASP A 577 27.50 -3.04 -7.46
C ASP A 577 27.85 -2.94 -8.95
N PRO A 578 29.16 -2.90 -9.33
CA PRO A 578 29.55 -2.67 -10.73
C PRO A 578 29.11 -3.78 -11.69
N GLU A 579 29.08 -5.04 -11.23
CA GLU A 579 28.68 -6.17 -12.07
C GLU A 579 27.15 -6.14 -12.29
N LEU A 580 26.37 -5.81 -11.26
CA LEU A 580 24.93 -5.62 -11.37
C LEU A 580 24.60 -4.45 -12.30
N GLN A 581 25.28 -3.32 -12.13
CA GLN A 581 25.11 -2.13 -12.97
C GLN A 581 25.43 -2.44 -14.46
N ALA A 582 26.52 -3.14 -14.72
CA ALA A 582 26.89 -3.55 -16.07
C ALA A 582 25.86 -4.52 -16.69
N ALA A 583 25.35 -5.47 -15.90
CA ALA A 583 24.32 -6.41 -16.36
C ALA A 583 23.01 -5.69 -16.70
N LEU A 584 22.57 -4.74 -15.88
CA LEU A 584 21.38 -3.92 -16.13
C LEU A 584 21.52 -3.05 -17.40
N LYS A 585 22.68 -2.42 -17.60
CA LYS A 585 22.95 -1.65 -18.82
C LYS A 585 22.92 -2.52 -20.07
N LYS A 586 23.58 -3.69 -20.00
CA LYS A 586 23.55 -4.65 -21.11
C LYS A 586 22.13 -5.11 -21.44
N ALA A 587 21.31 -5.31 -20.41
CA ALA A 587 19.89 -5.66 -20.58
C ALA A 587 19.09 -4.53 -21.25
N ALA A 588 19.39 -3.26 -20.94
CA ALA A 588 18.75 -2.09 -21.53
C ALA A 588 19.12 -1.90 -23.01
N ASP A 589 20.38 -2.21 -23.37
CA ASP A 589 20.89 -2.13 -24.75
C ASP A 589 20.38 -3.26 -25.67
N GLY A 590 19.58 -4.20 -25.14
CA GLY A 590 19.03 -5.33 -25.88
C GLY A 590 20.09 -6.39 -26.29
N THR A 591 21.32 -6.27 -25.80
CA THR A 591 22.45 -7.17 -26.13
C THR A 591 22.65 -8.30 -25.12
N ALA A 592 21.63 -8.65 -24.35
CA ALA A 592 21.72 -9.78 -23.42
C ALA A 592 22.07 -11.07 -24.19
N ALA A 593 23.26 -11.61 -23.91
CA ALA A 593 23.76 -12.79 -24.58
C ALA A 593 22.82 -13.99 -24.37
N ASN A 594 22.50 -14.68 -25.45
CA ASN A 594 22.21 -16.09 -25.42
C ASN A 594 23.47 -16.79 -24.84
N ALA A 595 23.44 -17.16 -23.59
CA ALA A 595 24.44 -18.02 -22.95
C ALA A 595 23.70 -19.21 -22.31
#